data_f0ac1c93b91325eca1b06d553da90a3c
#
_entry.id   f0ac1c93b91325eca1b06d553da90a3c
#
_cell.length_a   1.000
_cell.length_b   1.000
_cell.length_c   1.000
_cell.angle_alpha   90.00
_cell.angle_beta   90.00
_cell.angle_gamma   90.00
#
_symmetry.space_group_name_H-M   'P 1'
#
loop_
_entity.id
_entity.type
_entity.pdbx_description
1 polymer ?
#
loop_
_entity_poly.entity_id
_entity_poly.type
_entity_poly.pdbx_seq_one_letter_code
_entity_poly.pdbx_strand_id
1 'polypeptide(L)'
;DSIKVRLIPVQHFRVGSGADHGFVHAELAMLSGRDKPTKQRLTEALVLAIGNCIGPGARIVQITADARDMDRDVYAKRLLPAT
;
A
#
# COMPACT_ATOMS: atom_id res chain seq x y z
N ASP A 1 14.18 -4.87 11.69
CA ASP A 1 13.13 -4.20 10.98
C ASP A 1 12.45 -5.14 9.98
N SER A 2 11.15 -5.13 9.96
CA SER A 2 10.37 -6.05 9.12
C SER A 2 9.57 -5.32 8.03
N ILE A 3 9.86 -4.06 7.78
CA ILE A 3 9.18 -3.31 6.73
C ILE A 3 9.81 -3.64 5.39
N LYS A 4 8.99 -4.06 4.46
CA LYS A 4 9.43 -4.37 3.09
C LYS A 4 8.52 -3.63 2.13
N VAL A 5 9.12 -3.01 1.11
CA VAL A 5 8.39 -2.24 0.12
C VAL A 5 8.69 -2.80 -1.26
N ARG A 6 7.65 -2.95 -2.06
CA ARG A 6 7.76 -3.38 -3.45
C ARG A 6 6.90 -2.48 -4.31
N LEU A 7 7.47 -2.02 -5.41
CA LEU A 7 6.73 -1.22 -6.39
C LEU A 7 6.55 -2.06 -7.64
N ILE A 8 5.31 -2.18 -8.07
CA ILE A 8 4.95 -2.93 -9.26
C ILE A 8 4.26 -1.99 -10.23
N PRO A 9 4.94 -1.57 -11.30
CA PRO A 9 4.28 -0.74 -12.30
C PRO A 9 3.28 -1.53 -13.12
N VAL A 10 2.16 -0.89 -13.44
CA VAL A 10 1.09 -1.49 -14.23
C VAL A 10 0.96 -0.68 -15.52
N GLN A 11 1.11 -1.36 -16.66
CA GLN A 11 1.08 -0.69 -17.96
C GLN A 11 -0.29 -0.71 -18.61
N HIS A 12 -1.09 -1.74 -18.33
CA HIS A 12 -2.41 -1.90 -18.91
C HIS A 12 -3.44 -1.87 -17.80
N PHE A 13 -4.20 -0.77 -17.71
CA PHE A 13 -5.17 -0.59 -16.64
C PHE A 13 -6.27 0.36 -17.09
N ARG A 14 -7.33 0.38 -16.31
CA ARG A 14 -8.43 1.30 -16.50
C ARG A 14 -8.95 1.76 -15.14
N VAL A 15 -9.22 3.06 -15.03
CA VAL A 15 -9.76 3.66 -13.81
C VAL A 15 -11.08 4.31 -14.17
N GLY A 16 -12.18 3.67 -13.77
CA GLY A 16 -13.51 4.16 -14.13
C GLY A 16 -13.66 4.32 -15.64
N SER A 17 -14.18 5.46 -16.06
CA SER A 17 -14.35 5.79 -17.49
C SER A 17 -13.33 6.83 -17.96
N GLY A 18 -12.38 7.23 -17.12
CA GLY A 18 -11.45 8.28 -17.46
C GLY A 18 -10.22 7.79 -18.20
N ALA A 19 -9.96 8.33 -19.39
CA ALA A 19 -8.79 7.96 -20.16
C ALA A 19 -7.51 8.54 -19.59
N ASP A 20 -7.61 9.68 -18.90
CA ASP A 20 -6.46 10.40 -18.33
C ASP A 20 -6.27 10.13 -16.85
N HIS A 21 -6.88 9.06 -16.33
CA HIS A 21 -6.77 8.70 -14.94
C HIS A 21 -5.65 7.70 -14.72
N GLY A 22 -4.88 7.93 -13.68
CA GLY A 22 -3.91 6.96 -13.19
C GLY A 22 -4.34 6.44 -11.83
N PHE A 23 -3.59 5.51 -11.28
CA PHE A 23 -3.86 5.04 -9.93
C PHE A 23 -2.60 4.57 -9.23
N VAL A 24 -2.65 4.63 -7.92
CA VAL A 24 -1.70 3.98 -7.03
C VAL A 24 -2.52 3.20 -6.02
N HIS A 25 -2.25 1.93 -5.89
CA HIS A 25 -2.86 1.11 -4.85
C HIS A 25 -1.77 0.55 -3.95
N ALA A 26 -1.88 0.82 -2.65
CA ALA A 26 -0.95 0.31 -1.67
C ALA A 26 -1.64 -0.76 -0.82
N GLU A 27 -0.97 -1.86 -0.63
CA GLU A 27 -1.46 -2.92 0.24
C GLU A 27 -0.48 -3.06 1.40
N LEU A 28 -1.00 -2.90 2.63
CA LEU A 28 -0.20 -3.00 3.84
C LEU A 28 -0.57 -4.28 4.55
N ALA A 29 0.31 -5.27 4.45
CA ALA A 29 0.13 -6.55 5.13
C ALA A 29 0.83 -6.51 6.48
N MET A 30 0.13 -6.90 7.53
CA MET A 30 0.67 -6.89 8.89
C MET A 30 0.18 -8.10 9.66
N LEU A 31 0.94 -8.49 10.66
CA LEU A 31 0.49 -9.56 11.54
C LEU A 31 -0.76 -9.12 12.28
N SER A 32 -1.68 -10.06 12.48
CA SER A 32 -2.93 -9.79 13.17
C SER A 32 -2.68 -9.33 14.59
N GLY A 33 -3.62 -8.56 15.14
CA GLY A 33 -3.55 -8.07 16.50
C GLY A 33 -3.78 -6.57 16.65
N ARG A 34 -3.72 -5.80 15.57
CA ARG A 34 -4.03 -4.39 15.63
C ARG A 34 -5.53 -4.16 15.44
N ASP A 35 -6.07 -3.17 16.15
CA ASP A 35 -7.50 -2.88 16.06
C ASP A 35 -7.81 -2.06 14.79
N LYS A 36 -9.10 -1.93 14.51
CA LYS A 36 -9.54 -1.21 13.30
C LYS A 36 -9.14 0.27 13.30
N PRO A 37 -9.30 1.01 14.42
CA PRO A 37 -8.86 2.41 14.41
C PRO A 37 -7.38 2.58 14.10
N THR A 38 -6.53 1.69 14.59
CA THR A 38 -5.11 1.72 14.29
C THR A 38 -4.85 1.48 12.80
N LYS A 39 -5.51 0.46 12.24
CA LYS A 39 -5.34 0.14 10.82
C LYS A 39 -5.87 1.27 9.94
N GLN A 40 -6.97 1.91 10.34
CA GLN A 40 -7.52 3.03 9.61
C GLN A 40 -6.56 4.21 9.57
N ARG A 41 -5.94 4.52 10.70
CA ARG A 41 -4.93 5.61 10.75
C ARG A 41 -3.75 5.30 9.85
N LEU A 42 -3.34 4.05 9.79
CA LEU A 42 -2.22 3.65 8.94
C LEU A 42 -2.54 3.81 7.46
N THR A 43 -3.72 3.37 7.03
CA THR A 43 -4.10 3.50 5.62
C THR A 43 -4.30 4.96 5.23
N GLU A 44 -4.90 5.76 6.09
CA GLU A 44 -5.08 7.19 5.83
C GLU A 44 -3.73 7.91 5.73
N ALA A 45 -2.81 7.60 6.64
CA ALA A 45 -1.47 8.19 6.61
C ALA A 45 -0.72 7.80 5.33
N LEU A 46 -0.89 6.56 4.90
CA LEU A 46 -0.23 6.06 3.69
C LEU A 46 -0.77 6.77 2.45
N VAL A 47 -2.08 6.91 2.33
CA VAL A 47 -2.70 7.63 1.21
C VAL A 47 -2.21 9.08 1.16
N LEU A 48 -2.15 9.74 2.31
CA LEU A 48 -1.66 11.11 2.39
C LEU A 48 -0.20 11.21 1.97
N ALA A 49 0.64 10.29 2.45
CA ALA A 49 2.06 10.30 2.14
C ALA A 49 2.29 10.07 0.64
N ILE A 50 1.57 9.14 0.04
CA ILE A 50 1.67 8.88 -1.40
C ILE A 50 1.24 10.11 -2.19
N GLY A 51 0.11 10.73 -1.79
CA GLY A 51 -0.37 11.93 -2.45
C GLY A 51 0.63 13.07 -2.40
N ASN A 52 1.32 13.22 -1.28
CA ASN A 52 2.34 14.27 -1.13
C ASN A 52 3.58 14.00 -2.01
N CYS A 53 3.82 12.76 -2.39
CA CYS A 53 4.94 12.41 -3.26
C CYS A 53 4.61 12.59 -4.74
N ILE A 54 3.33 12.62 -5.09
CA ILE A 54 2.91 12.79 -6.48
C ILE A 54 2.77 14.28 -6.74
N GLY A 55 3.59 14.78 -7.64
CA GLY A 55 3.55 16.19 -7.98
C GLY A 55 2.30 16.55 -8.78
N PRO A 56 2.05 17.86 -8.97
CA PRO A 56 0.94 18.31 -9.80
C PRO A 56 1.11 17.86 -11.25
N GLY A 57 0.00 17.58 -11.89
CA GLY A 57 0.00 17.14 -13.28
C GLY A 57 -1.39 17.25 -13.86
N ALA A 58 -1.50 16.96 -15.15
CA ALA A 58 -2.78 17.01 -15.85
C ALA A 58 -3.63 15.76 -15.59
N ARG A 59 -3.04 14.71 -15.05
CA ARG A 59 -3.72 13.43 -14.84
C ARG A 59 -4.34 13.37 -13.45
N ILE A 60 -5.55 12.86 -13.39
CA ILE A 60 -6.17 12.54 -12.11
C ILE A 60 -5.63 11.20 -11.64
N VAL A 61 -5.12 11.15 -10.42
CA VAL A 61 -4.55 9.93 -9.85
C VAL A 61 -5.40 9.50 -8.67
N GLN A 62 -5.94 8.29 -8.76
CA GLN A 62 -6.67 7.69 -7.65
C GLN A 62 -5.69 6.96 -6.74
N ILE A 63 -5.72 7.29 -5.47
CA ILE A 63 -4.82 6.69 -4.48
C ILE A 63 -5.66 5.91 -3.48
N THR A 64 -5.37 4.62 -3.36
CA THR A 64 -6.08 3.77 -2.41
C THR A 64 -5.07 3.00 -1.58
N ALA A 65 -5.47 2.64 -0.38
CA ALA A 65 -4.67 1.83 0.52
C ALA A 65 -5.57 0.85 1.26
N ASP A 66 -5.06 -0.34 1.47
CA ASP A 66 -5.76 -1.39 2.19
C ASP A 66 -4.81 -2.00 3.21
N ALA A 67 -5.32 -2.27 4.41
CA ALA A 67 -4.57 -2.95 5.45
C ALA A 67 -5.13 -4.34 5.61
N ARG A 68 -4.27 -5.34 5.54
CA ARG A 68 -4.67 -6.73 5.61
C ARG A 68 -3.91 -7.45 6.72
N ASP A 69 -4.64 -8.21 7.53
CA ASP A 69 -4.05 -9.02 8.57
C ASP A 69 -3.48 -10.30 7.99
N MET A 70 -2.26 -10.63 8.40
CA MET A 70 -1.68 -11.93 8.16
C MET A 70 -1.91 -12.80 9.40
N ASP A 71 -2.32 -14.04 9.19
CA ASP A 71 -2.58 -14.96 10.29
C ASP A 71 -1.25 -15.35 10.96
N ARG A 72 -1.13 -15.05 12.24
CA ARG A 72 0.09 -15.34 13.00
C ARG A 72 0.40 -16.83 13.08
N ASP A 73 -0.64 -17.66 13.05
CA ASP A 73 -0.48 -19.11 13.21
C ASP A 73 0.16 -19.75 11.98
N VAL A 74 0.07 -19.11 10.82
CA VAL A 74 0.61 -19.65 9.58
C VAL A 74 1.72 -18.77 8.98
N TYR A 75 2.16 -17.76 9.71
CA TYR A 75 3.23 -16.89 9.28
C TYR A 75 4.57 -17.45 9.75
N ALA A 76 5.52 -17.52 8.85
CA ALA A 76 6.87 -17.99 9.17
C ALA A 76 7.90 -16.96 8.72
N LYS A 77 8.95 -16.81 9.52
CA LYS A 77 10.03 -15.88 9.25
C LYS A 77 11.34 -16.51 9.63
N ARG A 78 12.34 -16.32 8.80
CA ARG A 78 13.70 -16.75 9.10
C ARG A 78 14.65 -15.64 8.73
N LEU A 79 15.53 -15.30 9.64
CA LEU A 79 16.60 -14.35 9.39
C LEU A 79 17.87 -15.09 9.10
N LEU A 80 18.49 -14.73 8.00
CA LEU A 80 19.82 -15.25 7.67
C LEU A 80 20.84 -14.16 7.98
N PRO A 81 21.98 -14.51 8.56
CA PRO A 81 22.98 -13.49 8.84
C PRO A 81 23.53 -12.89 7.55
N ALA A 82 23.81 -11.60 7.58
CA ALA A 82 24.51 -10.93 6.50
C ALA A 82 25.97 -11.38 6.49
N THR A 83 26.53 -11.61 5.31
CA THR A 83 27.94 -12.02 5.19
C THR A 83 28.70 -11.00 4.35
#